data_17ab7eabff331b085047f75740276e88
#
_entry.id   17ab7eabff331b085047f75740276e88
#
_cell.length_a   1.000
_cell.length_b   1.000
_cell.length_c   1.000
_cell.angle_alpha   90.00
_cell.angle_beta   90.00
_cell.angle_gamma   90.00
#
_symmetry.space_group_name_H-M   'P 1'
#
loop_
_entity.id
_entity.type
_entity.pdbx_description
1 polymer ?
#
loop_
_entity_poly.entity_id
_entity_poly.type
_entity_poly.pdbx_seq_one_letter_code
_entity_poly.pdbx_strand_id
1 'polypeptide(L)'
;MSTNSKRRVDPRITRTKRLFKEAMISLLQENDDKSKVTVQRLAGRAELNRATFYLHYQDIEDLMEQMVNEVLEELSGKINPVFEDQENTGTSPIVSFLEHIYDHAVLFQVMLENKDFRRKLFNILVEIISIRREMKKGKGTKVPIEIVASSTFGIVTWWIQSGTPYSPIYLADQINLLYRKNINAQGNTMKKDR
;
A
#
# COMPACT_ATOMS: atom_id res chain seq x y z
N MET A 1 -31.28 -22.94 9.66
CA MET A 1 -31.44 -21.83 8.70
C MET A 1 -31.14 -20.52 9.45
N SER A 2 -29.95 -20.01 9.37
CA SER A 2 -29.53 -18.79 10.07
C SER A 2 -29.31 -17.71 9.00
N THR A 3 -30.26 -16.81 8.86
CA THR A 3 -30.20 -15.67 7.93
C THR A 3 -29.19 -14.68 8.46
N ASN A 4 -28.03 -14.66 7.82
CA ASN A 4 -26.99 -13.66 8.04
C ASN A 4 -27.46 -12.32 7.44
N SER A 5 -28.21 -11.56 8.23
CA SER A 5 -28.64 -10.21 7.89
C SER A 5 -27.41 -9.31 7.94
N LYS A 6 -26.76 -9.06 6.80
CA LYS A 6 -25.79 -7.95 6.66
C LYS A 6 -26.51 -6.68 7.12
N ARG A 7 -26.19 -6.18 8.33
CA ARG A 7 -26.68 -4.87 8.81
C ARG A 7 -26.32 -3.84 7.74
N ARG A 8 -27.31 -3.29 7.06
CA ARG A 8 -27.14 -2.13 6.17
C ARG A 8 -26.56 -1.00 7.01
N VAL A 9 -25.32 -0.62 6.73
CA VAL A 9 -24.70 0.56 7.34
C VAL A 9 -25.54 1.77 6.94
N ASP A 10 -25.92 2.61 7.91
CA ASP A 10 -26.70 3.82 7.66
C ASP A 10 -25.92 4.72 6.66
N PRO A 11 -26.54 5.12 5.55
CA PRO A 11 -25.90 5.99 4.55
C PRO A 11 -25.38 7.31 5.14
N ARG A 12 -25.99 7.80 6.22
CA ARG A 12 -25.55 9.01 6.92
C ARG A 12 -24.17 8.78 7.59
N ILE A 13 -23.97 7.63 8.23
CA ILE A 13 -22.70 7.25 8.86
C ILE A 13 -21.60 7.18 7.80
N THR A 14 -21.86 6.49 6.68
CA THR A 14 -20.91 6.36 5.57
C THR A 14 -20.53 7.74 5.02
N ARG A 15 -21.49 8.63 4.81
CA ARG A 15 -21.24 9.99 4.34
C ARG A 15 -20.38 10.79 5.35
N THR A 16 -20.71 10.72 6.64
CA THR A 16 -19.97 11.42 7.69
C THR A 16 -18.52 10.95 7.76
N LYS A 17 -18.29 9.64 7.75
CA LYS A 17 -16.93 9.07 7.73
C LYS A 17 -16.14 9.51 6.50
N ARG A 18 -16.76 9.52 5.31
CA ARG A 18 -16.14 9.99 4.07
C ARG A 18 -15.69 11.45 4.17
N LEU A 19 -16.55 12.34 4.68
CA LEU A 19 -16.21 13.76 4.85
C LEU A 19 -15.04 13.99 5.79
N PHE A 20 -14.94 13.23 6.91
CA PHE A 20 -13.77 13.32 7.80
C PHE A 20 -12.50 12.83 7.13
N LYS A 21 -12.55 11.75 6.34
CA LYS A 21 -11.38 11.25 5.60
C LYS A 21 -10.90 12.23 4.54
N GLU A 22 -11.81 12.79 3.75
CA GLU A 22 -11.50 13.82 2.74
C GLU A 22 -10.88 15.06 3.39
N ALA A 23 -11.42 15.51 4.52
CA ALA A 23 -10.88 16.62 5.31
C ALA A 23 -9.49 16.31 5.88
N MET A 24 -9.26 15.07 6.33
CA MET A 24 -7.94 14.63 6.81
C MET A 24 -6.90 14.68 5.70
N ILE A 25 -7.18 14.09 4.53
CA ILE A 25 -6.28 14.11 3.38
C ILE A 25 -5.96 15.55 2.98
N SER A 26 -6.98 16.41 2.90
CA SER A 26 -6.80 17.84 2.58
C SER A 26 -5.88 18.55 3.58
N LEU A 27 -6.04 18.30 4.87
CA LEU A 27 -5.19 18.92 5.91
C LEU A 27 -3.75 18.39 5.88
N LEU A 28 -3.55 17.12 5.56
CA LEU A 28 -2.23 16.52 5.40
C LEU A 28 -1.49 17.06 4.16
N GLN A 29 -2.21 17.34 3.08
CA GLN A 29 -1.64 17.94 1.86
C GLN A 29 -1.22 19.42 2.07
N GLU A 30 -1.91 20.14 2.96
CA GLU A 30 -1.60 21.54 3.24
C GLU A 30 -0.42 21.73 4.20
N ASN A 31 -0.13 20.74 5.03
CA ASN A 31 0.89 20.86 6.08
C ASN A 31 1.65 19.54 6.25
N ASP A 32 2.97 19.60 6.08
CA ASP A 32 3.88 18.49 6.39
C ASP A 32 3.90 18.16 7.92
N ASP A 33 3.43 19.08 8.75
CA ASP A 33 3.43 18.95 10.19
C ASP A 33 2.09 18.39 10.71
N LYS A 34 2.07 17.09 10.96
CA LYS A 34 0.91 16.34 11.49
C LYS A 34 0.42 16.83 12.84
N SER A 35 1.32 17.41 13.65
CA SER A 35 0.97 17.91 14.99
C SER A 35 -0.05 19.06 14.93
N LYS A 36 -0.18 19.69 13.76
CA LYS A 36 -1.15 20.76 13.51
C LYS A 36 -2.56 20.27 13.18
N VAL A 37 -2.74 18.97 12.94
CA VAL A 37 -4.07 18.39 12.69
C VAL A 37 -4.77 18.17 14.02
N THR A 38 -5.80 18.95 14.28
CA THR A 38 -6.63 18.85 15.49
C THR A 38 -8.06 18.51 15.11
N VAL A 39 -8.82 17.90 16.05
CA VAL A 39 -10.25 17.59 15.82
C VAL A 39 -11.04 18.86 15.47
N GLN A 40 -10.66 20.01 16.02
CA GLN A 40 -11.31 21.28 15.69
C GLN A 40 -11.08 21.68 14.23
N ARG A 41 -9.84 21.63 13.74
CA ARG A 41 -9.51 21.95 12.34
C ARG A 41 -10.15 20.94 11.37
N LEU A 42 -10.10 19.67 11.75
CA LEU A 42 -10.69 18.59 10.96
C LEU A 42 -12.20 18.75 10.82
N ALA A 43 -12.91 18.97 11.93
CA ALA A 43 -14.36 19.18 11.94
C ALA A 43 -14.75 20.44 11.15
N GLY A 44 -13.99 21.54 11.31
CA GLY A 44 -14.19 22.75 10.51
C GLY A 44 -13.99 22.50 9.01
N ARG A 45 -12.96 21.76 8.60
CA ARG A 45 -12.71 21.41 7.20
C ARG A 45 -13.80 20.48 6.62
N ALA A 46 -14.31 19.55 7.42
CA ALA A 46 -15.38 18.64 7.05
C ALA A 46 -16.77 19.30 7.06
N GLU A 47 -16.89 20.55 7.52
CA GLU A 47 -18.17 21.24 7.78
C GLU A 47 -19.08 20.45 8.73
N LEU A 48 -18.50 19.79 9.71
CA LEU A 48 -19.19 18.96 10.69
C LEU A 48 -18.90 19.44 12.13
N ASN A 49 -19.73 19.00 13.08
CA ASN A 49 -19.53 19.30 14.48
C ASN A 49 -18.47 18.36 15.10
N ARG A 50 -17.67 18.89 16.06
CA ARG A 50 -16.73 18.07 16.86
C ARG A 50 -17.42 16.90 17.57
N ALA A 51 -18.64 17.09 18.08
CA ALA A 51 -19.40 16.02 18.70
C ALA A 51 -19.67 14.86 17.71
N THR A 52 -19.90 15.19 16.43
CA THR A 52 -20.07 14.18 15.37
C THR A 52 -18.80 13.37 15.15
N PHE A 53 -17.62 13.98 15.29
CA PHE A 53 -16.34 13.28 15.22
C PHE A 53 -16.25 12.21 16.30
N TYR A 54 -16.51 12.54 17.55
CA TYR A 54 -16.42 11.62 18.69
C TYR A 54 -17.48 10.50 18.70
N LEU A 55 -18.49 10.59 17.86
CA LEU A 55 -19.41 9.45 17.62
C LEU A 55 -18.77 8.32 16.79
N HIS A 56 -17.70 8.61 16.05
CA HIS A 56 -17.07 7.69 15.11
C HIS A 56 -15.62 7.37 15.42
N TYR A 57 -14.90 8.27 16.08
CA TYR A 57 -13.46 8.19 16.32
C TYR A 57 -13.13 8.66 17.74
N GLN A 58 -12.15 8.03 18.37
CA GLN A 58 -11.67 8.44 19.70
C GLN A 58 -10.82 9.72 19.61
N ASP A 59 -9.91 9.75 18.63
CA ASP A 59 -8.99 10.85 18.36
C ASP A 59 -8.54 10.84 16.89
N ILE A 60 -7.63 11.75 16.55
CA ILE A 60 -7.06 11.86 15.20
C ILE A 60 -6.29 10.59 14.80
N GLU A 61 -5.63 9.97 15.77
CA GLU A 61 -4.80 8.78 15.54
C GLU A 61 -5.68 7.56 15.21
N ASP A 62 -6.82 7.39 15.89
CA ASP A 62 -7.83 6.37 15.58
C ASP A 62 -8.43 6.56 14.17
N LEU A 63 -8.75 7.80 13.78
CA LEU A 63 -9.20 8.07 12.40
C LEU A 63 -8.13 7.66 11.37
N MET A 64 -6.87 8.03 11.61
CA MET A 64 -5.77 7.69 10.71
C MET A 64 -5.55 6.18 10.63
N GLU A 65 -5.59 5.48 11.76
CA GLU A 65 -5.45 4.03 11.79
C GLU A 65 -6.58 3.32 11.01
N GLN A 66 -7.83 3.77 11.17
CA GLN A 66 -8.95 3.24 10.39
C GLN A 66 -8.77 3.49 8.89
N MET A 67 -8.35 4.71 8.48
CA MET A 67 -8.06 5.03 7.08
C MET A 67 -6.99 4.11 6.49
N VAL A 68 -5.92 3.86 7.22
CA VAL A 68 -4.84 2.96 6.79
C VAL A 68 -5.30 1.54 6.65
N ASN A 69 -6.04 1.02 7.65
CA ASN A 69 -6.51 -0.36 7.59
C ASN A 69 -7.44 -0.56 6.38
N GLU A 70 -8.34 0.38 6.09
CA GLU A 70 -9.20 0.34 4.90
C GLU A 70 -8.37 0.32 3.60
N VAL A 71 -7.38 1.20 3.47
CA VAL A 71 -6.52 1.26 2.28
C VAL A 71 -5.70 -0.03 2.10
N LEU A 72 -5.21 -0.62 3.19
CA LEU A 72 -4.48 -1.90 3.12
C LEU A 72 -5.42 -3.08 2.83
N GLU A 73 -6.66 -3.08 3.32
CA GLU A 73 -7.68 -4.07 2.97
C GLU A 73 -8.07 -3.97 1.49
N GLU A 74 -8.27 -2.76 0.98
CA GLU A 74 -8.50 -2.52 -0.45
C GLU A 74 -7.34 -3.01 -1.31
N LEU A 75 -6.10 -2.75 -0.88
CA LEU A 75 -4.89 -3.22 -1.54
C LEU A 75 -4.86 -4.75 -1.60
N SER A 76 -5.08 -5.42 -0.49
CA SER A 76 -5.14 -6.89 -0.43
C SER A 76 -6.26 -7.43 -1.33
N GLY A 77 -7.43 -6.80 -1.32
CA GLY A 77 -8.55 -7.17 -2.18
C GLY A 77 -8.28 -6.99 -3.68
N LYS A 78 -7.46 -6.02 -4.08
CA LYS A 78 -7.04 -5.81 -5.48
C LYS A 78 -5.95 -6.78 -5.92
N ILE A 79 -5.07 -7.19 -5.02
CA ILE A 79 -3.93 -8.05 -5.33
C ILE A 79 -4.37 -9.52 -5.43
N ASN A 80 -5.22 -10.01 -4.53
CA ASN A 80 -5.66 -11.40 -4.49
C ASN A 80 -6.32 -11.89 -5.80
N PRO A 81 -7.27 -11.17 -6.43
CA PRO A 81 -7.85 -11.58 -7.71
C PRO A 81 -6.83 -11.67 -8.85
N VAL A 82 -5.81 -10.79 -8.85
CA VAL A 82 -4.74 -10.81 -9.87
C VAL A 82 -3.87 -12.06 -9.75
N PHE A 83 -3.79 -12.66 -8.56
CA PHE A 83 -3.11 -13.95 -8.37
C PHE A 83 -3.95 -15.14 -8.84
N GLU A 84 -5.27 -15.07 -8.71
CA GLU A 84 -6.19 -16.14 -9.10
C GLU A 84 -6.43 -16.18 -10.63
N ASP A 85 -6.38 -15.03 -11.31
CA ASP A 85 -6.78 -14.89 -12.72
C ASP A 85 -5.71 -14.17 -13.58
N GLN A 86 -4.44 -14.60 -13.46
CA GLN A 86 -3.31 -14.00 -14.20
C GLN A 86 -3.40 -14.15 -15.72
N GLU A 87 -4.11 -15.16 -16.22
CA GLU A 87 -4.26 -15.38 -17.65
C GLU A 87 -5.19 -14.35 -18.31
N ASN A 88 -6.12 -13.76 -17.54
CA ASN A 88 -7.15 -12.85 -18.06
C ASN A 88 -6.90 -11.36 -17.78
N THR A 89 -6.22 -10.99 -16.69
CA THR A 89 -6.11 -9.57 -16.31
C THR A 89 -4.90 -8.85 -16.91
N GLY A 90 -3.88 -9.57 -17.37
CA GLY A 90 -2.65 -9.01 -17.98
C GLY A 90 -1.84 -8.08 -17.06
N THR A 91 -2.34 -7.76 -15.87
CA THR A 91 -1.71 -6.83 -14.94
C THR A 91 -0.85 -7.58 -13.91
N SER A 92 0.37 -7.11 -13.71
CA SER A 92 1.28 -7.70 -12.72
C SER A 92 0.89 -7.26 -11.30
N PRO A 93 0.85 -8.18 -10.29
CA PRO A 93 0.54 -7.82 -8.89
C PRO A 93 1.37 -6.68 -8.33
N ILE A 94 2.64 -6.55 -8.74
CA ILE A 94 3.49 -5.42 -8.31
C ILE A 94 3.03 -4.10 -8.92
N VAL A 95 2.48 -4.10 -10.14
CA VAL A 95 1.93 -2.90 -10.77
C VAL A 95 0.68 -2.46 -10.01
N SER A 96 -0.27 -3.37 -9.76
CA SER A 96 -1.50 -3.07 -8.99
C SER A 96 -1.18 -2.57 -7.57
N PHE A 97 -0.14 -3.13 -6.93
CA PHE A 97 0.37 -2.66 -5.64
C PHE A 97 0.87 -1.22 -5.73
N LEU A 98 1.69 -0.90 -6.73
CA LEU A 98 2.26 0.44 -6.88
C LEU A 98 1.21 1.47 -7.32
N GLU A 99 0.25 1.09 -8.17
CA GLU A 99 -0.88 1.94 -8.55
C GLU A 99 -1.73 2.33 -7.34
N HIS A 100 -2.05 1.36 -6.48
CA HIS A 100 -2.80 1.64 -5.27
C HIS A 100 -2.06 2.59 -4.31
N ILE A 101 -0.74 2.41 -4.15
CA ILE A 101 0.07 3.35 -3.37
C ILE A 101 0.07 4.75 -4.01
N TYR A 102 0.17 4.83 -5.34
CA TYR A 102 0.17 6.09 -6.07
C TYR A 102 -1.12 6.87 -5.86
N ASP A 103 -2.27 6.19 -5.95
CA ASP A 103 -3.59 6.78 -5.74
C ASP A 103 -3.79 7.33 -4.32
N HIS A 104 -3.05 6.78 -3.32
CA HIS A 104 -3.13 7.14 -1.91
C HIS A 104 -1.81 7.70 -1.36
N ALA A 105 -0.94 8.25 -2.23
CA ALA A 105 0.44 8.59 -1.90
C ALA A 105 0.59 9.47 -0.65
N VAL A 106 -0.27 10.48 -0.46
CA VAL A 106 -0.26 11.37 0.71
C VAL A 106 -0.47 10.60 2.01
N LEU A 107 -1.45 9.69 2.02
CA LEU A 107 -1.74 8.87 3.21
C LEU A 107 -0.56 7.93 3.51
N PHE A 108 -0.02 7.26 2.47
CA PHE A 108 1.13 6.37 2.63
C PHE A 108 2.36 7.12 3.12
N GLN A 109 2.65 8.32 2.59
CA GLN A 109 3.77 9.16 3.03
C GLN A 109 3.69 9.47 4.53
N VAL A 110 2.51 9.88 4.99
CA VAL A 110 2.28 10.18 6.41
C VAL A 110 2.43 8.93 7.28
N MET A 111 1.89 7.79 6.82
CA MET A 111 1.87 6.56 7.62
C MET A 111 3.19 5.80 7.65
N LEU A 112 4.12 6.09 6.73
CA LEU A 112 5.45 5.46 6.75
C LEU A 112 6.26 5.72 8.04
N GLU A 113 5.90 6.70 8.86
CA GLU A 113 6.52 6.91 10.17
C GLU A 113 6.03 5.89 11.21
N ASN A 114 4.84 5.32 11.03
CA ASN A 114 4.27 4.32 11.91
C ASN A 114 4.93 2.94 11.67
N LYS A 115 5.48 2.33 12.74
CA LYS A 115 6.19 1.03 12.66
C LYS A 115 5.26 -0.12 12.25
N ASP A 116 4.04 -0.13 12.77
CA ASP A 116 3.07 -1.20 12.47
C ASP A 116 2.58 -1.13 11.03
N PHE A 117 2.38 0.08 10.52
CA PHE A 117 2.08 0.29 9.10
C PHE A 117 3.21 -0.23 8.21
N ARG A 118 4.47 0.15 8.48
CA ARG A 118 5.62 -0.35 7.71
C ARG A 118 5.70 -1.86 7.71
N ARG A 119 5.44 -2.49 8.87
CA ARG A 119 5.41 -3.96 8.99
C ARG A 119 4.31 -4.57 8.12
N LYS A 120 3.08 -4.03 8.16
CA LYS A 120 1.95 -4.51 7.34
C LYS A 120 2.27 -4.36 5.84
N LEU A 121 2.79 -3.22 5.41
CA LEU A 121 3.16 -2.96 4.03
C LEU A 121 4.29 -3.89 3.55
N PHE A 122 5.30 -4.13 4.40
CA PHE A 122 6.38 -5.08 4.13
C PHE A 122 5.85 -6.51 3.95
N ASN A 123 4.93 -6.95 4.81
CA ASN A 123 4.33 -8.29 4.72
C ASN A 123 3.56 -8.50 3.40
N ILE A 124 2.83 -7.49 2.95
CA ILE A 124 2.16 -7.53 1.64
C ILE A 124 3.18 -7.68 0.50
N LEU A 125 4.30 -6.96 0.55
CA LEU A 125 5.38 -7.14 -0.44
C LEU A 125 5.99 -8.54 -0.42
N VAL A 126 6.23 -9.11 0.76
CA VAL A 126 6.72 -10.48 0.91
C VAL A 126 5.75 -11.46 0.26
N GLU A 127 4.45 -11.30 0.49
CA GLU A 127 3.40 -12.13 -0.11
C GLU A 127 3.42 -12.04 -1.64
N ILE A 128 3.42 -10.84 -2.22
CA ILE A 128 3.52 -10.61 -3.67
C ILE A 128 4.74 -11.30 -4.27
N ILE A 129 5.91 -11.17 -3.63
CA ILE A 129 7.16 -11.75 -4.10
C ILE A 129 7.13 -13.28 -3.99
N SER A 130 6.55 -13.82 -2.92
CA SER A 130 6.45 -15.26 -2.68
C SER A 130 5.59 -15.92 -3.75
N ILE A 131 4.39 -15.42 -3.98
CA ILE A 131 3.45 -15.93 -4.99
C ILE A 131 4.08 -15.85 -6.38
N ARG A 132 4.70 -14.72 -6.73
CA ARG A 132 5.40 -14.58 -8.01
C ARG A 132 6.53 -15.59 -8.21
N ARG A 133 7.23 -15.99 -7.13
CA ARG A 133 8.27 -17.01 -7.17
C ARG A 133 7.73 -18.40 -7.41
N GLU A 134 6.62 -18.73 -6.79
CA GLU A 134 5.96 -20.05 -6.99
C GLU A 134 5.49 -20.22 -8.43
N MET A 135 4.97 -19.15 -9.04
CA MET A 135 4.55 -19.16 -10.44
C MET A 135 5.71 -19.33 -11.41
N LYS A 136 6.87 -18.74 -11.14
CA LYS A 136 8.09 -18.89 -11.95
C LYS A 136 8.88 -20.12 -11.52
N LYS A 137 8.44 -21.32 -11.89
CA LYS A 137 9.14 -22.61 -11.67
C LYS A 137 10.47 -22.66 -12.41
N GLY A 138 11.48 -21.88 -12.02
CA GLY A 138 12.84 -21.90 -12.58
C GLY A 138 13.79 -22.72 -11.72
N LYS A 139 14.58 -23.62 -12.33
CA LYS A 139 15.70 -24.34 -11.70
C LYS A 139 16.92 -23.40 -11.63
N GLY A 140 17.04 -22.60 -10.59
CA GLY A 140 18.22 -21.75 -10.36
C GLY A 140 18.30 -21.33 -8.89
N THR A 141 19.52 -20.99 -8.42
CA THR A 141 19.73 -20.44 -7.09
C THR A 141 18.97 -19.10 -7.00
N LYS A 142 17.96 -19.05 -6.14
CA LYS A 142 17.15 -17.83 -5.94
C LYS A 142 17.71 -17.03 -4.78
N VAL A 143 17.84 -15.71 -4.97
CA VAL A 143 18.13 -14.79 -3.87
C VAL A 143 17.07 -14.97 -2.76
N PRO A 144 17.40 -15.00 -1.46
CA PRO A 144 16.42 -15.10 -0.37
C PRO A 144 15.29 -14.08 -0.51
N ILE A 145 14.06 -14.49 -0.15
CA ILE A 145 12.87 -13.63 -0.29
C ILE A 145 13.05 -12.35 0.53
N GLU A 146 13.64 -12.48 1.71
CA GLU A 146 13.86 -11.39 2.64
C GLU A 146 14.76 -10.30 2.04
N ILE A 147 15.78 -10.69 1.29
CA ILE A 147 16.68 -9.72 0.61
C ILE A 147 15.93 -9.00 -0.50
N VAL A 148 15.16 -9.72 -1.31
CA VAL A 148 14.36 -9.12 -2.40
C VAL A 148 13.29 -8.20 -1.83
N ALA A 149 12.57 -8.64 -0.80
CA ALA A 149 11.52 -7.85 -0.17
C ALA A 149 12.09 -6.60 0.50
N SER A 150 13.20 -6.71 1.23
CA SER A 150 13.83 -5.56 1.90
C SER A 150 14.34 -4.52 0.91
N SER A 151 14.96 -4.93 -0.18
CA SER A 151 15.43 -3.99 -1.22
C SER A 151 14.26 -3.37 -1.99
N THR A 152 13.22 -4.14 -2.31
CA THR A 152 12.01 -3.61 -2.94
C THR A 152 11.29 -2.63 -2.01
N PHE A 153 11.18 -2.96 -0.72
CA PHE A 153 10.59 -2.09 0.29
C PHE A 153 11.35 -0.77 0.42
N GLY A 154 12.69 -0.82 0.40
CA GLY A 154 13.53 0.39 0.39
C GLY A 154 13.27 1.29 -0.83
N ILE A 155 13.14 0.71 -2.02
CA ILE A 155 12.80 1.44 -3.25
C ILE A 155 11.41 2.07 -3.15
N VAL A 156 10.42 1.31 -2.69
CA VAL A 156 9.03 1.79 -2.57
C VAL A 156 8.91 2.91 -1.53
N THR A 157 9.56 2.76 -0.37
CA THR A 157 9.54 3.80 0.67
C THR A 157 10.22 5.08 0.21
N TRP A 158 11.38 4.97 -0.47
CA TRP A 158 12.02 6.12 -1.09
C TRP A 158 11.10 6.81 -2.10
N TRP A 159 10.46 6.04 -2.98
CA TRP A 159 9.55 6.56 -4.01
C TRP A 159 8.38 7.31 -3.41
N ILE A 160 7.74 6.78 -2.35
CA ILE A 160 6.65 7.46 -1.63
C ILE A 160 7.16 8.75 -0.98
N GLN A 161 8.29 8.70 -0.25
CA GLN A 161 8.85 9.85 0.46
C GLN A 161 9.34 10.96 -0.49
N SER A 162 9.72 10.60 -1.71
CA SER A 162 10.12 11.54 -2.76
C SER A 162 8.93 12.13 -3.56
N GLY A 163 7.69 11.89 -3.14
CA GLY A 163 6.50 12.39 -3.82
C GLY A 163 6.15 11.64 -5.10
N THR A 164 6.43 10.35 -5.17
CA THR A 164 6.11 9.46 -6.30
C THR A 164 6.56 9.99 -7.67
N PRO A 165 7.88 10.31 -7.88
CA PRO A 165 8.36 10.99 -9.07
C PRO A 165 8.27 10.17 -10.36
N TYR A 166 8.01 8.88 -10.27
CA TYR A 166 7.86 7.97 -11.41
C TYR A 166 6.49 7.32 -11.44
N SER A 167 6.01 6.96 -12.63
CA SER A 167 4.76 6.19 -12.74
C SER A 167 4.90 4.78 -12.14
N PRO A 168 3.81 4.18 -11.63
CA PRO A 168 3.81 2.82 -11.09
C PRO A 168 4.38 1.78 -12.05
N ILE A 169 3.99 1.85 -13.32
CA ILE A 169 4.46 0.93 -14.37
C ILE A 169 5.97 1.05 -14.56
N TYR A 170 6.47 2.28 -14.70
CA TYR A 170 7.91 2.51 -14.85
C TYR A 170 8.70 1.98 -13.66
N LEU A 171 8.25 2.25 -12.43
CA LEU A 171 8.92 1.77 -11.22
C LEU A 171 8.90 0.23 -11.15
N ALA A 172 7.79 -0.40 -11.50
CA ALA A 172 7.69 -1.87 -11.57
C ALA A 172 8.68 -2.46 -12.57
N ASP A 173 8.87 -1.83 -13.73
CA ASP A 173 9.84 -2.26 -14.74
C ASP A 173 11.27 -2.11 -14.24
N GLN A 174 11.61 -1.00 -13.56
CA GLN A 174 12.94 -0.81 -12.96
C GLN A 174 13.24 -1.86 -11.89
N ILE A 175 12.28 -2.13 -10.99
CA ILE A 175 12.38 -3.21 -9.99
C ILE A 175 12.62 -4.56 -10.68
N ASN A 176 11.87 -4.85 -11.75
CA ASN A 176 12.03 -6.09 -12.51
C ASN A 176 13.42 -6.21 -13.17
N LEU A 177 13.97 -5.11 -13.68
CA LEU A 177 15.30 -5.09 -14.31
C LEU A 177 16.41 -5.37 -13.29
N LEU A 178 16.32 -4.85 -12.08
CA LEU A 178 17.30 -5.11 -11.01
C LEU A 178 17.42 -6.61 -10.72
N TYR A 179 16.31 -7.34 -10.74
CA TYR A 179 16.32 -8.77 -10.42
C TYR A 179 16.57 -9.68 -11.63
N ARG A 180 16.31 -9.22 -12.88
CA ARG A 180 16.62 -10.00 -14.09
C ARG A 180 18.12 -10.05 -14.41
N LYS A 181 18.85 -8.96 -14.24
CA LYS A 181 20.29 -8.88 -14.57
C LYS A 181 21.16 -9.74 -13.66
N ASN A 182 20.79 -9.91 -12.39
CA ASN A 182 21.55 -10.74 -11.45
C ASN A 182 21.53 -12.24 -11.77
N ILE A 183 20.56 -12.73 -12.55
CA ILE A 183 20.49 -14.14 -12.97
C ILE A 183 21.46 -14.44 -14.11
N ASN A 184 21.75 -13.46 -14.98
CA ASN A 184 22.62 -13.65 -16.14
C ASN A 184 24.12 -13.44 -15.84
N ALA A 185 24.46 -12.70 -14.78
CA ALA A 185 25.87 -12.44 -14.41
C ALA A 185 26.57 -13.68 -13.82
N GLN A 186 25.85 -14.58 -13.17
CA GLN A 186 26.43 -15.80 -12.58
C GLN A 186 26.60 -16.96 -13.60
N GLY A 187 25.94 -16.90 -14.75
CA GLY A 187 26.09 -17.91 -15.81
C GLY A 187 27.39 -17.81 -16.62
N ASN A 188 28.08 -16.66 -16.56
CA ASN A 188 29.26 -16.39 -17.40
C ASN A 188 30.60 -16.57 -16.68
N THR A 189 30.60 -16.72 -15.36
CA THR A 189 31.87 -16.88 -14.58
C THR A 189 32.32 -18.35 -14.48
N MET A 190 31.43 -19.32 -14.74
CA MET A 190 31.83 -20.75 -14.69
C MET A 190 32.30 -21.35 -16.02
N LYS A 191 32.45 -20.57 -17.09
CA LYS A 191 32.90 -21.09 -18.42
C LYS A 191 34.34 -20.68 -18.79
N LYS A 192 35.12 -20.11 -17.89
CA LYS A 192 36.50 -19.64 -18.21
C LYS A 192 37.65 -20.44 -17.59
N ASP A 193 37.35 -21.54 -16.88
CA ASP A 193 38.38 -22.45 -16.38
C ASP A 193 38.10 -23.87 -16.86
N ARG A 194 38.38 -24.11 -18.15
CA ARG A 194 38.73 -25.41 -18.75
C ARG A 194 39.63 -25.22 -19.98
#